data_013b10deb2984d8c55154fa169f2dbf6
#
_entry.id   013b10deb2984d8c55154fa169f2dbf6
#
_cell.length_a   1.000
_cell.length_b   1.000
_cell.length_c   1.000
_cell.angle_alpha   90.00
_cell.angle_beta   90.00
_cell.angle_gamma   90.00
#
_symmetry.space_group_name_H-M   'P 1'
#
loop_
_entity.id
_entity.type
_entity.pdbx_description
1 polymer ?
#
loop_
_entity_poly.entity_id
_entity_poly.type
_entity_poly.pdbx_seq_one_letter_code
_entity_poly.pdbx_strand_id
1 'polypeptide(L)'
;FLLETNPGPGLGLLLCYYIYEKKKKNTEKVKEARSNIFIHFLGGIHEVYFAYVLRNLKLIFALIAGGMSGVYFFQKFSVGLVGVASPGSVFLLLLLSPLEDKLHVLFGIMISAGVTFTMAFLIIKKNDITFDTSDLNYSEAIILSNNRLEICVSCDAGMGSSAMGATLLRKKLTKEGIKNIKVVNSSIDSIPVT
;
A
#
# COMPACT_ATOMS: atom_id res chain seq x y z
N PHE A 1 -3.50 -8.78 -20.33
CA PHE A 1 -4.03 -8.99 -18.97
C PHE A 1 -2.93 -8.97 -17.91
N LEU A 2 -1.72 -9.48 -18.19
CA LEU A 2 -0.60 -9.49 -17.24
C LEU A 2 -0.07 -8.08 -16.92
N LEU A 3 -0.18 -7.15 -17.83
CA LEU A 3 0.26 -5.77 -17.67
C LEU A 3 -0.54 -5.00 -16.59
N GLU A 4 -1.82 -5.32 -16.47
CA GLU A 4 -2.75 -4.65 -15.54
C GLU A 4 -2.71 -5.24 -14.12
N THR A 5 -2.31 -6.50 -13.99
CA THR A 5 -2.40 -7.26 -12.74
C THR A 5 -1.05 -7.61 -12.12
N ASN A 6 0.04 -6.95 -12.55
CA ASN A 6 1.39 -7.23 -12.05
C ASN A 6 1.53 -6.88 -10.55
N PRO A 7 1.67 -7.86 -9.65
CA PRO A 7 1.82 -7.62 -8.22
C PRO A 7 3.23 -7.18 -7.82
N GLY A 8 4.19 -7.18 -8.76
CA GLY A 8 5.60 -6.90 -8.48
C GLY A 8 5.85 -5.55 -7.82
N PRO A 9 5.34 -4.43 -8.36
CA PRO A 9 5.61 -3.10 -7.79
C PRO A 9 5.14 -2.98 -6.33
N GLY A 10 3.93 -3.42 -6.02
CA GLY A 10 3.40 -3.42 -4.66
C GLY A 10 4.22 -4.29 -3.71
N LEU A 11 4.62 -5.49 -4.17
CA LEU A 11 5.48 -6.39 -3.41
C LEU A 11 6.84 -5.75 -3.09
N GLY A 12 7.49 -5.12 -4.08
CA GLY A 12 8.77 -4.44 -3.89
C GLY A 12 8.68 -3.31 -2.86
N LEU A 13 7.62 -2.53 -2.89
CA LEU A 13 7.36 -1.47 -1.93
C LEU A 13 7.17 -2.02 -0.51
N LEU A 14 6.31 -3.01 -0.34
CA LEU A 14 6.02 -3.63 0.96
C LEU A 14 7.26 -4.31 1.56
N LEU A 15 8.08 -4.98 0.74
CA LEU A 15 9.36 -5.56 1.18
C LEU A 15 10.35 -4.48 1.64
N CYS A 16 10.41 -3.35 0.93
CA CYS A 16 11.24 -2.22 1.33
C CYS A 16 10.84 -1.70 2.72
N TYR A 17 9.55 -1.54 2.94
CA TYR A 17 8.99 -1.16 4.24
C TYR A 17 9.31 -2.15 5.33
N TYR A 18 9.08 -3.43 5.08
CA TYR A 18 9.38 -4.51 6.03
C TYR A 18 10.83 -4.47 6.49
N ILE A 19 11.78 -4.34 5.55
CA ILE A 19 13.21 -4.29 5.86
C ILE A 19 13.57 -3.02 6.62
N TYR A 20 12.99 -1.89 6.24
CA TYR A 20 13.25 -0.61 6.88
C TYR A 20 12.76 -0.60 8.33
N GLU A 21 11.53 -1.04 8.61
CA GLU A 21 10.97 -1.12 9.95
C GLU A 21 11.67 -2.18 10.82
N LYS A 22 12.11 -3.28 10.20
CA LYS A 22 12.92 -4.29 10.90
C LYS A 22 14.26 -3.72 11.39
N LYS A 23 14.89 -2.86 10.61
CA LYS A 23 16.11 -2.14 11.04
C LYS A 23 15.84 -1.16 12.19
N LYS A 24 14.69 -0.53 12.23
CA LYS A 24 14.24 0.36 13.31
C LYS A 24 13.79 -0.39 14.57
N LYS A 25 13.74 -1.72 14.56
CA LYS A 25 13.26 -2.58 15.65
C LYS A 25 11.81 -2.32 16.07
N ASN A 26 10.98 -1.80 15.18
CA ASN A 26 9.57 -1.57 15.44
C ASN A 26 8.76 -2.84 15.17
N THR A 27 8.51 -3.62 16.22
CA THR A 27 7.89 -4.94 16.13
C THR A 27 6.47 -4.91 15.57
N GLU A 28 5.67 -3.90 15.90
CA GLU A 28 4.29 -3.78 15.44
C GLU A 28 4.21 -3.48 13.95
N LYS A 29 5.00 -2.49 13.48
CA LYS A 29 5.06 -2.15 12.06
C LYS A 29 5.63 -3.27 11.20
N VAL A 30 6.54 -4.06 11.75
CA VAL A 30 7.07 -5.26 11.08
C VAL A 30 5.97 -6.32 10.91
N LYS A 31 5.12 -6.53 11.92
CA LYS A 31 3.97 -7.46 11.82
C LYS A 31 2.97 -6.97 10.78
N GLU A 32 2.61 -5.68 10.82
CA GLU A 32 1.72 -5.05 9.84
C GLU A 32 2.24 -5.21 8.41
N ALA A 33 3.49 -4.81 8.16
CA ALA A 33 4.10 -4.93 6.83
C ALA A 33 4.15 -6.39 6.36
N ARG A 34 4.42 -7.34 7.25
CA ARG A 34 4.41 -8.77 6.95
C ARG A 34 3.02 -9.25 6.56
N SER A 35 1.98 -8.87 7.30
CA SER A 35 0.59 -9.23 6.97
C SER A 35 0.20 -8.66 5.60
N ASN A 36 0.55 -7.41 5.33
CA ASN A 36 0.24 -6.76 4.05
C ASN A 36 0.98 -7.40 2.87
N ILE A 37 2.21 -7.93 3.06
CA ILE A 37 2.90 -8.72 2.04
C ILE A 37 2.10 -9.98 1.71
N PHE A 38 1.62 -10.72 2.71
CA PHE A 38 0.83 -11.93 2.47
C PHE A 38 -0.50 -11.62 1.78
N ILE A 39 -1.22 -10.59 2.25
CA ILE A 39 -2.49 -10.16 1.67
C ILE A 39 -2.31 -9.74 0.21
N HIS A 40 -1.25 -8.98 -0.09
CA HIS A 40 -0.95 -8.53 -1.43
C HIS A 40 -0.52 -9.68 -2.35
N PHE A 41 0.43 -10.49 -1.91
CA PHE A 41 1.07 -11.51 -2.73
C PHE A 41 0.17 -12.72 -2.97
N LEU A 42 -0.47 -13.24 -1.91
CA LEU A 42 -1.35 -14.41 -1.99
C LEU A 42 -2.80 -14.01 -2.25
N GLY A 43 -3.30 -12.97 -1.59
CA GLY A 43 -4.67 -12.51 -1.73
C GLY A 43 -4.92 -11.70 -3.01
N GLY A 44 -3.89 -11.10 -3.59
CA GLY A 44 -4.01 -10.25 -4.78
C GLY A 44 -4.71 -8.91 -4.51
N ILE A 45 -4.76 -8.48 -3.25
CA ILE A 45 -5.37 -7.22 -2.85
C ILE A 45 -4.32 -6.12 -2.96
N HIS A 46 -4.43 -5.30 -3.99
CA HIS A 46 -3.43 -4.28 -4.32
C HIS A 46 -3.57 -3.00 -3.48
N GLU A 47 -4.73 -2.74 -2.91
CA GLU A 47 -5.00 -1.54 -2.11
C GLU A 47 -4.15 -1.44 -0.85
N VAL A 48 -3.65 -2.56 -0.31
CA VAL A 48 -2.87 -2.58 0.93
C VAL A 48 -1.59 -1.76 0.87
N TYR A 49 -0.97 -1.59 -0.31
CA TYR A 49 0.23 -0.75 -0.42
C TYR A 49 -0.08 0.73 -0.64
N PHE A 50 -1.31 1.10 -1.02
CA PHE A 50 -1.67 2.51 -1.23
C PHE A 50 -1.53 3.34 0.04
N ALA A 51 -1.83 2.77 1.20
CA ALA A 51 -1.64 3.46 2.48
C ALA A 51 -0.20 3.96 2.68
N TYR A 52 0.78 3.19 2.23
CA TYR A 52 2.19 3.56 2.29
C TYR A 52 2.56 4.64 1.26
N VAL A 53 1.99 4.57 0.07
CA VAL A 53 2.21 5.56 -1.01
C VAL A 53 1.61 6.90 -0.63
N LEU A 54 0.39 6.91 -0.07
CA LEU A 54 -0.30 8.13 0.31
C LEU A 54 0.43 8.92 1.42
N ARG A 55 1.18 8.22 2.26
CA ARG A 55 2.05 8.86 3.27
C ARG A 55 3.25 9.55 2.64
N ASN A 56 3.76 9.02 1.52
CA ASN A 56 4.88 9.57 0.78
C ASN A 56 4.66 9.46 -0.72
N LEU A 57 4.07 10.50 -1.30
CA LEU A 57 3.74 10.55 -2.72
C LEU A 57 4.94 10.34 -3.66
N LYS A 58 6.18 10.56 -3.18
CA LYS A 58 7.38 10.28 -3.98
C LYS A 58 7.55 8.79 -4.31
N LEU A 59 6.93 7.90 -3.53
CA LEU A 59 6.96 6.46 -3.79
C LEU A 59 6.17 6.05 -5.04
N ILE A 60 5.28 6.92 -5.54
CA ILE A 60 4.60 6.71 -6.83
C ILE A 60 5.63 6.54 -7.96
N PHE A 61 6.71 7.31 -7.96
CA PHE A 61 7.76 7.17 -8.98
C PHE A 61 8.45 5.80 -8.93
N ALA A 62 8.63 5.24 -7.74
CA ALA A 62 9.18 3.89 -7.58
C ALA A 62 8.22 2.82 -8.14
N LEU A 63 6.90 2.97 -7.89
CA LEU A 63 5.89 2.06 -8.42
C LEU A 63 5.79 2.13 -9.94
N ILE A 64 5.83 3.34 -10.51
CA ILE A 64 5.82 3.54 -11.97
C ILE A 64 7.05 2.88 -12.59
N ALA A 65 8.24 3.14 -12.08
CA ALA A 65 9.48 2.55 -12.60
C ALA A 65 9.47 1.02 -12.54
N GLY A 66 8.99 0.44 -11.42
CA GLY A 66 8.82 -1.00 -11.29
C GLY A 66 7.76 -1.56 -12.23
N GLY A 67 6.62 -0.89 -12.35
CA GLY A 67 5.58 -1.28 -13.32
C GLY A 67 6.09 -1.27 -14.74
N MET A 68 6.76 -0.21 -15.17
CA MET A 68 7.35 -0.09 -16.52
C MET A 68 8.39 -1.19 -16.79
N SER A 69 9.23 -1.54 -15.81
CA SER A 69 10.22 -2.61 -15.98
C SER A 69 9.56 -3.97 -16.19
N GLY A 70 8.47 -4.25 -15.45
CA GLY A 70 7.67 -5.46 -15.62
C GLY A 70 6.99 -5.51 -16.99
N VAL A 71 6.33 -4.41 -17.38
CA VAL A 71 5.69 -4.27 -18.71
C VAL A 71 6.71 -4.52 -19.83
N TYR A 72 7.87 -3.89 -19.76
CA TYR A 72 8.92 -4.07 -20.75
C TYR A 72 9.37 -5.53 -20.85
N PHE A 73 9.56 -6.20 -19.70
CA PHE A 73 9.95 -7.60 -19.66
C PHE A 73 8.87 -8.50 -20.30
N PHE A 74 7.61 -8.34 -19.91
CA PHE A 74 6.51 -9.15 -20.43
C PHE A 74 6.28 -8.96 -21.93
N GLN A 75 6.43 -7.73 -22.42
CA GLN A 75 6.34 -7.45 -23.85
C GLN A 75 7.50 -8.09 -24.62
N LYS A 76 8.72 -7.98 -24.11
CA LYS A 76 9.91 -8.53 -24.78
C LYS A 76 9.83 -10.04 -24.96
N PHE A 77 9.26 -10.74 -24.00
CA PHE A 77 9.11 -12.21 -24.05
C PHE A 77 7.73 -12.67 -24.51
N SER A 78 6.87 -11.73 -24.96
CA SER A 78 5.49 -11.98 -25.41
C SER A 78 4.68 -12.80 -24.40
N VAL A 79 4.92 -12.59 -23.11
CA VAL A 79 4.27 -13.33 -22.03
C VAL A 79 2.83 -12.88 -21.87
N GLY A 80 1.91 -13.83 -21.82
CA GLY A 80 0.48 -13.58 -21.69
C GLY A 80 -0.21 -14.46 -20.66
N LEU A 81 -1.48 -14.15 -20.41
CA LEU A 81 -2.39 -14.97 -19.60
C LEU A 81 -3.53 -15.46 -20.48
N VAL A 82 -3.98 -16.69 -20.24
CA VAL A 82 -5.12 -17.28 -20.93
C VAL A 82 -6.44 -16.57 -20.60
N GLY A 83 -6.52 -15.95 -19.43
CA GLY A 83 -7.70 -15.20 -18.97
C GLY A 83 -7.35 -14.05 -18.02
N VAL A 84 -8.37 -13.32 -17.59
CA VAL A 84 -8.22 -12.21 -16.63
C VAL A 84 -7.97 -12.77 -15.24
N ALA A 85 -6.85 -12.36 -14.61
CA ALA A 85 -6.55 -12.72 -13.24
C ALA A 85 -7.23 -11.72 -12.28
N SER A 86 -8.33 -12.13 -11.68
CA SER A 86 -9.01 -11.35 -10.63
C SER A 86 -9.37 -12.30 -9.48
N PRO A 87 -8.82 -12.10 -8.29
CA PRO A 87 -7.81 -11.10 -7.89
C PRO A 87 -6.42 -11.33 -8.51
N GLY A 88 -5.59 -10.27 -8.55
CA GLY A 88 -4.23 -10.31 -9.12
C GLY A 88 -3.20 -10.98 -8.22
N SER A 89 -3.50 -12.16 -7.67
CA SER A 89 -2.57 -12.91 -6.83
C SER A 89 -1.52 -13.64 -7.68
N VAL A 90 -0.31 -13.80 -7.16
CA VAL A 90 0.75 -14.54 -7.88
C VAL A 90 0.34 -15.98 -8.17
N PHE A 91 -0.39 -16.60 -7.25
CA PHE A 91 -0.89 -17.96 -7.44
C PHE A 91 -1.84 -18.05 -8.66
N LEU A 92 -2.80 -17.13 -8.75
CA LEU A 92 -3.76 -17.11 -9.85
C LEU A 92 -3.08 -16.75 -11.18
N LEU A 93 -2.11 -15.83 -11.16
CA LEU A 93 -1.30 -15.50 -12.33
C LEU A 93 -0.56 -16.73 -12.89
N LEU A 94 0.07 -17.51 -12.02
CA LEU A 94 0.76 -18.74 -12.42
C LEU A 94 -0.20 -19.83 -12.88
N LEU A 95 -1.43 -19.87 -12.33
CA LEU A 95 -2.45 -20.82 -12.76
C LEU A 95 -2.96 -20.50 -14.17
N LEU A 96 -3.18 -19.20 -14.46
CA LEU A 96 -3.68 -18.72 -15.75
C LEU A 96 -2.58 -18.53 -16.81
N SER A 97 -1.31 -18.73 -16.45
CA SER A 97 -0.21 -18.68 -17.40
C SER A 97 -0.03 -20.01 -18.14
N PRO A 98 0.25 -20.00 -19.45
CA PRO A 98 0.73 -21.18 -20.17
C PRO A 98 1.93 -21.80 -19.47
N LEU A 99 2.11 -23.11 -19.59
CA LEU A 99 3.22 -23.84 -18.94
C LEU A 99 4.60 -23.27 -19.30
N GLU A 100 4.76 -22.84 -20.55
CA GLU A 100 5.99 -22.29 -21.11
C GLU A 100 6.30 -20.89 -20.51
N ASP A 101 5.26 -20.13 -20.15
CA ASP A 101 5.38 -18.75 -19.69
C ASP A 101 5.49 -18.60 -18.17
N LYS A 102 5.23 -19.65 -17.39
CA LYS A 102 5.20 -19.57 -15.92
C LYS A 102 6.48 -19.01 -15.32
N LEU A 103 7.63 -19.44 -15.83
CA LEU A 103 8.92 -18.93 -15.37
C LEU A 103 9.11 -17.46 -15.77
N HIS A 104 8.73 -17.06 -16.96
CA HIS A 104 8.81 -15.68 -17.42
C HIS A 104 7.90 -14.76 -16.60
N VAL A 105 6.69 -15.22 -16.25
CA VAL A 105 5.77 -14.50 -15.36
C VAL A 105 6.44 -14.25 -13.99
N LEU A 106 7.02 -15.29 -13.40
CA LEU A 106 7.70 -15.17 -12.11
C LEU A 106 8.90 -14.21 -12.17
N PHE A 107 9.75 -14.33 -13.20
CA PHE A 107 10.89 -13.44 -13.40
C PHE A 107 10.46 -12.00 -13.63
N GLY A 108 9.41 -11.75 -14.42
CA GLY A 108 8.91 -10.39 -14.64
C GLY A 108 8.37 -9.75 -13.35
N ILE A 109 7.66 -10.50 -12.50
CA ILE A 109 7.23 -10.04 -11.18
C ILE A 109 8.44 -9.73 -10.29
N MET A 110 9.46 -10.59 -10.28
CA MET A 110 10.67 -10.38 -9.48
C MET A 110 11.47 -9.15 -9.94
N ILE A 111 11.62 -8.94 -11.25
CA ILE A 111 12.29 -7.76 -11.82
C ILE A 111 11.53 -6.50 -11.41
N SER A 112 10.21 -6.49 -11.60
CA SER A 112 9.35 -5.38 -11.23
C SER A 112 9.44 -5.04 -9.73
N ALA A 113 9.40 -6.07 -8.88
CA ALA A 113 9.57 -5.92 -7.44
C ALA A 113 10.97 -5.40 -7.06
N GLY A 114 12.02 -5.91 -7.69
CA GLY A 114 13.41 -5.48 -7.45
C GLY A 114 13.65 -4.02 -7.82
N VAL A 115 13.13 -3.56 -8.95
CA VAL A 115 13.23 -2.17 -9.38
C VAL A 115 12.47 -1.26 -8.42
N THR A 116 11.23 -1.61 -8.06
CA THR A 116 10.46 -0.82 -7.08
C THR A 116 11.15 -0.77 -5.74
N PHE A 117 11.66 -1.91 -5.25
CA PHE A 117 12.38 -2.00 -3.98
C PHE A 117 13.58 -1.07 -3.94
N THR A 118 14.44 -1.11 -4.96
CA THR A 118 15.65 -0.28 -5.03
C THR A 118 15.32 1.20 -5.09
N MET A 119 14.36 1.59 -5.91
CA MET A 119 13.93 2.99 -6.02
C MET A 119 13.27 3.48 -4.73
N ALA A 120 12.38 2.69 -4.14
CA ALA A 120 11.74 3.02 -2.86
C ALA A 120 12.78 3.15 -1.73
N PHE A 121 13.75 2.24 -1.68
CA PHE A 121 14.82 2.28 -0.68
C PHE A 121 15.66 3.56 -0.79
N LEU A 122 16.01 3.98 -2.01
CA LEU A 122 16.74 5.24 -2.23
C LEU A 122 15.93 6.46 -1.80
N ILE A 123 14.62 6.48 -2.11
CA ILE A 123 13.71 7.58 -1.73
C ILE A 123 13.57 7.66 -0.20
N ILE A 124 13.35 6.54 0.46
CA ILE A 124 13.18 6.47 1.92
C ILE A 124 14.47 6.86 2.63
N LYS A 125 15.62 6.34 2.18
CA LYS A 125 16.93 6.67 2.77
C LYS A 125 17.29 8.14 2.65
N LYS A 126 16.96 8.78 1.53
CA LYS A 126 17.30 10.19 1.27
C LYS A 126 16.47 11.17 2.12
N ASN A 127 15.24 10.80 2.45
CA ASN A 127 14.29 11.75 3.07
C ASN A 127 14.14 11.57 4.59
N ASP A 128 14.84 10.60 5.20
CA ASP A 128 14.72 10.23 6.64
C ASP A 128 13.26 10.24 7.13
N ILE A 129 12.39 9.63 6.31
CA ILE A 129 10.96 9.66 6.52
C ILE A 129 10.66 8.77 7.72
N THR A 130 10.45 9.39 8.86
CA THR A 130 9.82 8.75 10.00
C THR A 130 8.38 8.46 9.59
N PHE A 131 8.11 7.18 9.30
CA PHE A 131 6.74 6.73 9.11
C PHE A 131 6.04 6.71 10.45
N ASP A 132 5.50 7.86 10.82
CA ASP A 132 4.74 7.97 12.04
C ASP A 132 3.37 7.32 11.81
N THR A 133 3.23 6.11 12.33
CA THR A 133 1.94 5.39 12.33
C THR A 133 1.01 5.88 13.42
N SER A 134 1.45 6.84 14.25
CA SER A 134 0.60 7.44 15.28
C SER A 134 -0.69 8.04 14.70
N ASP A 135 -0.69 8.36 13.39
CA ASP A 135 -1.88 8.83 12.70
C ASP A 135 -2.86 7.71 12.27
N LEU A 136 -2.51 6.43 12.46
CA LEU A 136 -3.34 5.28 12.12
C LEU A 136 -3.60 4.32 13.29
N ASN A 137 -3.30 4.70 14.52
CA ASN A 137 -3.72 3.93 15.69
C ASN A 137 -5.24 4.06 15.87
N TYR A 138 -5.92 3.13 15.22
CA TYR A 138 -7.38 2.98 15.21
C TYR A 138 -7.93 2.51 16.57
N SER A 139 -7.06 2.02 17.46
CA SER A 139 -7.48 1.29 18.66
C SER A 139 -7.54 2.12 19.95
N GLU A 140 -6.99 3.32 20.00
CA GLU A 140 -6.95 4.09 21.26
C GLU A 140 -7.89 5.31 21.33
N ALA A 141 -8.69 5.56 20.27
CA ALA A 141 -9.48 6.78 20.20
C ALA A 141 -10.93 6.64 20.71
N ILE A 142 -11.29 5.51 21.33
CA ILE A 142 -12.67 5.28 21.80
C ILE A 142 -12.90 5.69 23.26
N ILE A 143 -11.89 6.03 24.00
CA ILE A 143 -12.07 6.44 25.40
C ILE A 143 -11.53 7.83 25.63
N LEU A 144 -12.34 8.83 25.44
CA LEU A 144 -12.39 10.06 26.21
C LEU A 144 -13.47 11.00 25.63
N SER A 145 -14.71 10.66 25.92
CA SER A 145 -15.80 11.61 25.89
C SER A 145 -15.49 12.76 26.84
N ASN A 146 -15.27 13.93 26.29
CA ASN A 146 -15.74 15.18 26.87
C ASN A 146 -15.51 16.34 25.88
N ASN A 147 -16.60 16.79 25.27
CA ASN A 147 -16.75 18.08 24.59
C ASN A 147 -15.76 18.41 23.45
N ARG A 148 -15.32 17.44 22.65
CA ARG A 148 -14.55 17.71 21.43
C ARG A 148 -15.35 17.28 20.20
N LEU A 149 -15.46 18.20 19.26
CA LEU A 149 -16.09 17.90 17.96
C LEU A 149 -15.27 16.83 17.24
N GLU A 150 -15.93 15.74 16.85
CA GLU A 150 -15.28 14.66 16.10
C GLU A 150 -15.85 14.64 14.67
N ILE A 151 -14.96 14.68 13.66
CA ILE A 151 -15.31 14.60 12.25
C ILE A 151 -14.89 13.22 11.74
N CYS A 152 -15.86 12.42 11.33
CA CYS A 152 -15.59 11.13 10.69
C CYS A 152 -15.59 11.26 9.17
N VAL A 153 -14.50 10.86 8.53
CA VAL A 153 -14.39 10.76 7.06
C VAL A 153 -14.49 9.29 6.69
N SER A 154 -15.55 8.89 6.01
CA SER A 154 -15.81 7.48 5.69
C SER A 154 -15.75 7.19 4.19
N CYS A 155 -15.38 5.96 3.84
CA CYS A 155 -15.52 5.36 2.52
C CYS A 155 -15.83 3.87 2.70
N ASP A 156 -16.18 3.15 1.62
CA ASP A 156 -16.59 1.74 1.72
C ASP A 156 -15.60 0.88 2.51
N ALA A 157 -14.32 0.95 2.19
CA ALA A 157 -13.28 0.15 2.86
C ALA A 157 -12.65 0.82 4.10
N GLY A 158 -12.91 2.09 4.37
CA GLY A 158 -12.32 2.84 5.49
C GLY A 158 -10.83 3.13 5.40
N MET A 159 -10.14 2.74 4.33
CA MET A 159 -8.69 2.79 4.23
C MET A 159 -8.14 3.66 3.09
N GLY A 160 -8.80 3.79 1.97
CA GLY A 160 -8.31 4.52 0.80
C GLY A 160 -8.56 6.02 0.87
N SER A 161 -9.62 6.44 0.21
CA SER A 161 -9.99 7.86 0.08
C SER A 161 -10.34 8.52 1.42
N SER A 162 -10.94 7.78 2.36
CA SER A 162 -11.25 8.29 3.71
C SER A 162 -9.99 8.61 4.51
N ALA A 163 -8.97 7.75 4.46
CA ALA A 163 -7.69 7.98 5.15
C ALA A 163 -6.96 9.19 4.57
N MET A 164 -6.98 9.35 3.24
CA MET A 164 -6.41 10.53 2.58
C MET A 164 -7.18 11.80 2.92
N GLY A 165 -8.51 11.76 2.85
CA GLY A 165 -9.38 12.89 3.20
C GLY A 165 -9.18 13.34 4.64
N ALA A 166 -9.17 12.39 5.58
CA ALA A 166 -8.90 12.67 6.99
C ALA A 166 -7.52 13.30 7.21
N THR A 167 -6.50 12.80 6.53
CA THR A 167 -5.13 13.34 6.64
C THR A 167 -5.02 14.76 6.09
N LEU A 168 -5.64 15.04 4.95
CA LEU A 168 -5.68 16.39 4.36
C LEU A 168 -6.44 17.36 5.28
N LEU A 169 -7.58 16.92 5.83
CA LEU A 169 -8.38 17.74 6.75
C LEU A 169 -7.60 18.05 8.03
N ARG A 170 -6.93 17.06 8.65
CA ARG A 170 -6.05 17.29 9.81
C ARG A 170 -4.97 18.31 9.53
N LYS A 171 -4.26 18.17 8.40
CA LYS A 171 -3.23 19.14 7.99
C LYS A 171 -3.78 20.55 7.82
N LYS A 172 -4.96 20.70 7.24
CA LYS A 172 -5.61 21.99 7.05
C LYS A 172 -6.04 22.61 8.37
N LEU A 173 -6.68 21.82 9.26
CA LEU A 173 -7.07 22.28 10.61
C LEU A 173 -5.87 22.71 11.44
N THR A 174 -4.77 21.96 11.39
CA THR A 174 -3.52 22.33 12.07
C THR A 174 -2.93 23.64 11.54
N LYS A 175 -2.97 23.84 10.20
CA LYS A 175 -2.49 25.06 9.57
C LYS A 175 -3.31 26.31 9.97
N GLU A 176 -4.61 26.12 10.14
CA GLU A 176 -5.55 27.18 10.59
C GLU A 176 -5.57 27.35 12.13
N GLY A 177 -4.72 26.61 12.86
CA GLY A 177 -4.62 26.71 14.32
C GLY A 177 -5.79 26.07 15.10
N ILE A 178 -6.66 25.31 14.45
CA ILE A 178 -7.84 24.68 15.07
C ILE A 178 -7.41 23.36 15.70
N LYS A 179 -7.32 23.30 17.04
CA LYS A 179 -6.84 22.14 17.80
C LYS A 179 -7.94 21.31 18.48
N ASN A 180 -9.18 21.80 18.49
CA ASN A 180 -10.27 21.19 19.26
C ASN A 180 -11.12 20.20 18.44
N ILE A 181 -10.73 19.88 17.21
CA ILE A 181 -11.46 18.98 16.33
C ILE A 181 -10.62 17.70 16.13
N LYS A 182 -11.23 16.56 16.46
CA LYS A 182 -10.66 15.24 16.18
C LYS A 182 -11.17 14.78 14.83
N VAL A 183 -10.28 14.38 13.93
CA VAL A 183 -10.66 13.83 12.63
C VAL A 183 -10.30 12.35 12.60
N VAL A 184 -11.29 11.49 12.37
CA VAL A 184 -11.13 10.03 12.23
C VAL A 184 -11.54 9.58 10.83
N ASN A 185 -11.08 8.43 10.40
CA ASN A 185 -11.55 7.77 9.19
C ASN A 185 -12.10 6.39 9.55
N SER A 186 -13.16 5.97 8.88
CA SER A 186 -13.78 4.66 9.07
C SER A 186 -14.34 4.09 7.78
N SER A 187 -14.72 2.80 7.78
CA SER A 187 -15.63 2.27 6.77
C SER A 187 -17.05 2.80 7.02
N ILE A 188 -17.88 2.81 5.99
CA ILE A 188 -19.28 3.23 6.12
C ILE A 188 -20.02 2.37 7.16
N ASP A 189 -19.73 1.06 7.19
CA ASP A 189 -20.35 0.10 8.11
C ASP A 189 -19.91 0.27 9.58
N SER A 190 -18.80 0.97 9.83
CA SER A 190 -18.22 1.16 11.17
C SER A 190 -18.21 2.61 11.62
N ILE A 191 -19.11 3.45 11.08
CA ILE A 191 -19.26 4.83 11.55
C ILE A 191 -19.74 4.81 13.01
N PRO A 192 -19.02 5.44 13.95
CA PRO A 192 -19.47 5.53 15.32
C PRO A 192 -20.79 6.34 15.38
N VAL A 193 -21.86 5.68 15.80
CA VAL A 193 -23.15 6.32 16.06
C VAL A 193 -23.03 7.00 17.43
N THR A 194 -23.08 8.32 17.44
CA THR A 194 -23.14 9.14 18.67
C THR A 194 -24.52 9.12 19.26
#